data_140c203b80cb52aa098aee9514de26df
#
_entry.id   140c203b80cb52aa098aee9514de26df
#
_cell.length_a   1.000
_cell.length_b   1.000
_cell.length_c   1.000
_cell.angle_alpha   90.00
_cell.angle_beta   90.00
_cell.angle_gamma   90.00
#
_symmetry.space_group_name_H-M   'P 1'
#
loop_
_entity.id
_entity.type
_entity.pdbx_description
1 polymer ?
#
loop_
_entity_poly.entity_id
_entity_poly.type
_entity_poly.pdbx_seq_one_letter_code
_entity_poly.pdbx_strand_id
1 'polypeptide(L)'
;MDQFNRRRFLEGTAGVAASTALGAGAIWAPAVHAQALSLKPEKGAKLRVLRWSRFVQGDIDQYMKNVAAFTAKTGVEVRVDNEGWEDVRPKAAVAANTGAGPDIILSTNDDANLYPEKLLDVTD
;
A
#
# COMPACT_ATOMS: atom_id res chain seq x y z
N MET A 1 9.32 -26.83 40.84
CA MET A 1 9.12 -25.68 39.97
C MET A 1 10.46 -25.38 39.30
N ASP A 2 10.71 -25.99 38.13
CA ASP A 2 11.93 -25.76 37.37
C ASP A 2 11.88 -24.43 36.67
N GLN A 3 12.79 -23.54 37.04
CA GLN A 3 12.94 -22.28 36.38
C GLN A 3 13.49 -22.49 34.96
N PHE A 4 12.70 -22.13 33.97
CA PHE A 4 13.07 -22.11 32.55
C PHE A 4 14.23 -21.11 32.37
N ASN A 5 15.46 -21.58 32.27
CA ASN A 5 16.63 -20.73 32.15
C ASN A 5 16.94 -20.49 30.68
N ARG A 6 16.87 -19.22 30.25
CA ARG A 6 17.12 -18.77 28.87
C ARG A 6 18.48 -19.18 28.28
N ARG A 7 19.48 -19.47 29.17
CA ARG A 7 20.79 -19.97 28.73
C ARG A 7 20.73 -21.41 28.19
N ARG A 8 19.89 -22.27 28.75
CA ARG A 8 19.74 -23.67 28.27
C ARG A 8 19.01 -23.74 26.92
N PHE A 9 18.19 -22.74 26.58
CA PHE A 9 17.54 -22.70 25.27
C PHE A 9 18.56 -22.43 24.15
N LEU A 10 19.58 -21.60 24.41
CA LEU A 10 20.61 -21.27 23.42
C LEU A 10 21.64 -22.39 23.24
N GLU A 11 21.89 -23.20 24.27
CA GLU A 11 22.80 -24.37 24.19
C GLU A 11 22.18 -25.54 23.42
N GLY A 12 20.85 -25.65 23.40
CA GLY A 12 20.13 -26.68 22.64
C GLY A 12 20.03 -26.42 21.13
N THR A 13 20.21 -25.18 20.69
CA THR A 13 20.13 -24.81 19.27
C THR A 13 21.45 -24.91 18.52
N ALA A 14 22.59 -25.04 19.21
CA ALA A 14 23.90 -25.20 18.57
C ALA A 14 24.13 -26.58 17.95
N GLY A 15 23.31 -27.58 18.29
CA GLY A 15 23.47 -28.98 17.82
C GLY A 15 22.71 -29.29 16.51
N VAL A 16 21.84 -28.42 16.03
CA VAL A 16 21.02 -28.67 14.83
C VAL A 16 21.60 -28.02 13.57
N ALA A 17 22.63 -27.20 13.69
CA ALA A 17 23.22 -26.50 12.56
C ALA A 17 24.19 -27.34 11.70
N ALA A 18 24.47 -28.59 12.07
CA ALA A 18 25.48 -29.39 11.37
C ALA A 18 24.92 -30.48 10.44
N SER A 19 23.60 -30.65 10.32
CA SER A 19 23.00 -31.70 9.49
C SER A 19 22.14 -31.23 8.31
N THR A 20 22.16 -29.95 7.94
CA THR A 20 21.39 -29.43 6.82
C THR A 20 22.21 -29.04 5.58
N ALA A 21 23.42 -29.65 5.43
CA ALA A 21 24.26 -29.38 4.26
C ALA A 21 23.94 -30.26 3.03
N LEU A 22 22.92 -31.10 3.05
CA LEU A 22 22.52 -31.96 1.93
C LEU A 22 20.99 -31.99 1.80
N GLY A 23 20.41 -30.89 1.45
CA GLY A 23 19.00 -30.81 1.11
C GLY A 23 18.67 -29.40 0.71
N ALA A 24 18.93 -29.04 -0.53
CA ALA A 24 18.33 -27.88 -1.16
C ALA A 24 16.81 -28.12 -1.29
N GLY A 25 16.14 -28.32 -0.14
CA GLY A 25 14.71 -28.20 -0.01
C GLY A 25 14.38 -26.74 -0.26
N ALA A 26 13.91 -26.43 -1.45
CA ALA A 26 13.31 -25.17 -1.76
C ALA A 26 12.35 -24.82 -0.61
N ILE A 27 12.70 -23.83 0.19
CA ILE A 27 11.74 -23.19 1.08
C ILE A 27 10.71 -22.60 0.10
N TRP A 28 9.61 -23.30 -0.05
CA TRP A 28 8.45 -22.77 -0.72
C TRP A 28 7.97 -21.59 0.11
N ALA A 29 8.60 -20.45 -0.08
CA ALA A 29 7.89 -19.22 0.17
C ALA A 29 6.67 -19.27 -0.75
N PRO A 30 5.43 -19.16 -0.23
CA PRO A 30 4.30 -19.00 -1.11
C PRO A 30 4.65 -17.82 -2.02
N ALA A 31 4.93 -18.13 -3.28
CA ALA A 31 5.09 -17.10 -4.27
C ALA A 31 3.76 -16.36 -4.27
N VAL A 32 3.73 -15.18 -3.69
CA VAL A 32 2.67 -14.24 -3.95
C VAL A 32 2.78 -13.99 -5.43
N HIS A 33 2.02 -14.77 -6.19
CA HIS A 33 1.81 -14.48 -7.60
C HIS A 33 1.05 -13.17 -7.61
N ALA A 34 1.79 -12.06 -7.58
CA ALA A 34 1.27 -10.82 -8.09
C ALA A 34 0.90 -11.16 -9.55
N GLN A 35 -0.37 -11.49 -9.76
CA GLN A 35 -0.90 -11.57 -11.10
C GLN A 35 -0.48 -10.27 -11.76
N ALA A 36 0.29 -10.39 -12.85
CA ALA A 36 0.63 -9.23 -13.63
C ALA A 36 -0.69 -8.66 -14.13
N LEU A 37 -1.23 -7.69 -13.40
CA LEU A 37 -2.41 -6.95 -13.83
C LEU A 37 -2.08 -6.41 -15.21
N SER A 38 -2.74 -6.95 -16.22
CA SER A 38 -2.67 -6.44 -17.59
C SER A 38 -3.44 -5.13 -17.64
N LEU A 39 -2.88 -4.10 -17.00
CA LEU A 39 -3.45 -2.76 -17.06
C LEU A 39 -3.33 -2.27 -18.49
N LYS A 40 -4.46 -2.04 -19.13
CA LYS A 40 -4.55 -1.37 -20.44
C LYS A 40 -5.25 -0.03 -20.22
N PRO A 41 -4.57 0.96 -19.66
CA PRO A 41 -5.18 2.28 -19.47
C PRO A 41 -5.50 2.89 -20.84
N GLU A 42 -6.55 3.69 -20.86
CA GLU A 42 -6.90 4.48 -22.03
C GLU A 42 -5.75 5.45 -22.37
N LYS A 43 -5.51 5.64 -23.67
CA LYS A 43 -4.45 6.53 -24.12
C LYS A 43 -4.73 7.98 -23.67
N GLY A 44 -3.78 8.54 -22.92
CA GLY A 44 -3.91 9.90 -22.38
C GLY A 44 -4.72 9.99 -21.09
N ALA A 45 -5.01 8.85 -20.43
CA ALA A 45 -5.67 8.85 -19.14
C ALA A 45 -4.89 9.65 -18.10
N LYS A 46 -5.63 10.35 -17.23
CA LYS A 46 -5.08 11.15 -16.15
C LYS A 46 -5.80 10.77 -14.87
N LEU A 47 -5.05 10.74 -13.76
CA LEU A 47 -5.57 10.52 -12.43
C LEU A 47 -5.22 11.70 -11.52
N ARG A 48 -6.16 12.07 -10.68
CA ARG A 48 -5.96 13.04 -9.61
C ARG A 48 -6.15 12.37 -8.26
N VAL A 49 -5.11 12.42 -7.42
CA VAL A 49 -5.09 11.81 -6.09
C VAL A 49 -5.04 12.89 -5.05
N LEU A 50 -5.98 12.87 -4.11
CA LEU A 50 -5.95 13.68 -2.89
C LEU A 50 -5.43 12.83 -1.74
N ARG A 51 -4.43 13.32 -1.03
CA ARG A 51 -3.91 12.67 0.18
C ARG A 51 -3.55 13.70 1.24
N TRP A 52 -3.47 13.24 2.51
CA TRP A 52 -2.97 14.10 3.58
C TRP A 52 -1.46 14.35 3.44
N SER A 53 -1.04 15.51 3.91
CA SER A 53 0.37 15.83 4.07
C SER A 53 1.01 14.93 5.11
N ARG A 54 2.25 14.54 4.86
CA ARG A 54 3.03 13.62 5.68
C ARG A 54 3.30 14.11 7.10
N PHE A 55 3.64 13.16 7.94
CA PHE A 55 4.32 13.42 9.20
C PHE A 55 5.84 13.52 9.02
N VAL A 56 6.41 12.87 8.01
CA VAL A 56 7.85 12.90 7.66
C VAL A 56 8.05 13.11 6.16
N GLN A 57 9.11 13.82 5.79
CA GLN A 57 9.41 14.14 4.38
C GLN A 57 9.58 12.88 3.51
N GLY A 58 10.23 11.84 4.07
CA GLY A 58 10.48 10.59 3.34
C GLY A 58 9.22 9.89 2.84
N ASP A 59 8.07 10.11 3.47
CA ASP A 59 6.79 9.60 3.00
C ASP A 59 6.39 10.22 1.65
N ILE A 60 6.47 11.54 1.52
CA ILE A 60 6.19 12.20 0.23
C ILE A 60 7.18 11.75 -0.83
N ASP A 61 8.48 11.72 -0.50
CA ASP A 61 9.51 11.39 -1.46
C ASP A 61 9.32 9.98 -2.01
N GLN A 62 8.97 9.01 -1.15
CA GLN A 62 8.70 7.65 -1.57
C GLN A 62 7.40 7.55 -2.38
N TYR A 63 6.36 8.25 -1.96
CA TYR A 63 5.09 8.26 -2.71
C TYR A 63 5.28 8.82 -4.12
N MET A 64 6.02 9.91 -4.28
CA MET A 64 6.30 10.50 -5.60
C MET A 64 7.17 9.59 -6.48
N LYS A 65 8.10 8.82 -5.89
CA LYS A 65 8.83 7.77 -6.63
C LYS A 65 7.90 6.68 -7.14
N ASN A 66 6.94 6.25 -6.33
CA ASN A 66 5.94 5.25 -6.74
C ASN A 66 5.04 5.79 -7.86
N VAL A 67 4.61 7.05 -7.77
CA VAL A 67 3.84 7.74 -8.83
C VAL A 67 4.63 7.78 -10.13
N ALA A 68 5.90 8.17 -10.08
CA ALA A 68 6.76 8.21 -11.27
C ALA A 68 6.93 6.82 -11.91
N ALA A 69 7.12 5.79 -11.09
CA ALA A 69 7.22 4.40 -11.57
C ALA A 69 5.91 3.91 -12.18
N PHE A 70 4.76 4.26 -11.60
CA PHE A 70 3.45 3.96 -12.16
C PHE A 70 3.24 4.64 -13.52
N THR A 71 3.50 5.94 -13.59
CA THR A 71 3.40 6.70 -14.85
C THR A 71 4.32 6.13 -15.93
N ALA A 72 5.57 5.80 -15.58
CA ALA A 72 6.51 5.19 -16.52
C ALA A 72 6.02 3.84 -17.06
N LYS A 73 5.35 3.05 -16.22
CA LYS A 73 4.83 1.72 -16.58
C LYS A 73 3.54 1.77 -17.38
N THR A 74 2.66 2.72 -17.10
CA THR A 74 1.29 2.75 -17.61
C THR A 74 1.03 3.84 -18.64
N GLY A 75 1.85 4.90 -18.64
CA GLY A 75 1.60 6.11 -19.43
C GLY A 75 0.52 7.03 -18.86
N VAL A 76 -0.06 6.69 -17.69
CA VAL A 76 -1.07 7.52 -17.02
C VAL A 76 -0.39 8.65 -16.27
N GLU A 77 -0.80 9.88 -16.53
CA GLU A 77 -0.36 11.05 -15.77
C GLU A 77 -1.09 11.09 -14.41
N VAL A 78 -0.34 11.20 -13.32
CA VAL A 78 -0.90 11.25 -11.98
C VAL A 78 -0.57 12.59 -11.32
N ARG A 79 -1.61 13.36 -11.01
CA ARG A 79 -1.50 14.56 -10.17
C ARG A 79 -1.78 14.22 -8.73
N VAL A 80 -0.89 14.63 -7.82
CA VAL A 80 -1.03 14.41 -6.38
C VAL A 80 -1.24 15.74 -5.67
N ASP A 81 -2.39 15.88 -5.03
CA ASP A 81 -2.70 17.02 -4.17
C ASP A 81 -2.48 16.60 -2.71
N ASN A 82 -1.50 17.24 -2.05
CA ASN A 82 -1.21 16.99 -0.62
C ASN A 82 -1.87 18.09 0.22
N GLU A 83 -2.71 17.69 1.17
CA GLU A 83 -3.49 18.61 2.02
C GLU A 83 -3.22 18.36 3.50
N GLY A 84 -3.60 19.32 4.35
CA GLY A 84 -3.61 19.12 5.78
C GLY A 84 -4.55 18.00 6.19
N TRP A 85 -4.23 17.29 7.27
CA TRP A 85 -5.10 16.22 7.78
C TRP A 85 -6.55 16.66 7.97
N GLU A 86 -6.74 17.88 8.50
CA GLU A 86 -8.05 18.46 8.78
C GLU A 86 -8.82 18.86 7.50
N ASP A 87 -8.10 19.02 6.38
CA ASP A 87 -8.69 19.49 5.12
C ASP A 87 -9.15 18.34 4.22
N VAL A 88 -8.62 17.14 4.40
CA VAL A 88 -8.93 15.99 3.52
C VAL A 88 -10.41 15.61 3.59
N ARG A 89 -10.96 15.47 4.81
CA ARG A 89 -12.37 15.07 4.99
C ARG A 89 -13.36 16.10 4.44
N PRO A 90 -13.24 17.42 4.72
CA PRO A 90 -14.10 18.42 4.09
C PRO A 90 -14.02 18.40 2.56
N LYS A 91 -12.81 18.24 1.99
CA LYS A 91 -12.64 18.15 0.54
C LYS A 91 -13.26 16.89 -0.05
N ALA A 92 -13.15 15.75 0.66
CA ALA A 92 -13.82 14.51 0.28
C ALA A 92 -15.35 14.69 0.26
N ALA A 93 -15.92 15.33 1.28
CA ALA A 93 -17.35 15.63 1.35
C ALA A 93 -17.80 16.51 0.19
N VAL A 94 -17.04 17.55 -0.14
CA VAL A 94 -17.34 18.41 -1.30
C VAL A 94 -17.29 17.61 -2.60
N ALA A 95 -16.25 16.82 -2.81
CA ALA A 95 -16.11 15.99 -4.01
C ALA A 95 -17.27 14.99 -4.16
N ALA A 96 -17.65 14.30 -3.10
CA ALA A 96 -18.75 13.35 -3.08
C ALA A 96 -20.10 14.02 -3.40
N ASN A 97 -20.35 15.22 -2.86
CA ASN A 97 -21.60 15.94 -3.07
C ASN A 97 -21.71 16.60 -4.44
N THR A 98 -20.61 17.11 -4.97
CA THR A 98 -20.59 17.83 -6.26
C THR A 98 -20.35 16.91 -7.46
N GLY A 99 -19.82 15.70 -7.24
CA GLY A 99 -19.38 14.83 -8.32
C GLY A 99 -18.15 15.38 -9.07
N ALA A 100 -17.45 16.34 -8.49
CA ALA A 100 -16.27 16.97 -9.09
C ALA A 100 -15.13 17.02 -8.06
N GLY A 101 -13.94 16.56 -8.46
CA GLY A 101 -12.80 16.54 -7.55
C GLY A 101 -11.71 15.54 -7.94
N PRO A 102 -10.97 15.02 -6.97
CA PRO A 102 -10.03 13.94 -7.18
C PRO A 102 -10.72 12.63 -7.55
N ASP A 103 -10.04 11.81 -8.35
CA ASP A 103 -10.50 10.46 -8.70
C ASP A 103 -10.29 9.47 -7.55
N ILE A 104 -9.22 9.68 -6.79
CA ILE A 104 -8.84 8.85 -5.64
C ILE A 104 -8.61 9.75 -4.43
N ILE A 105 -9.18 9.39 -3.30
CA ILE A 105 -9.00 10.11 -2.03
C ILE A 105 -8.48 9.15 -0.97
N LEU A 106 -7.27 9.38 -0.46
CA LEU A 106 -6.76 8.69 0.72
C LEU A 106 -7.26 9.41 1.97
N SER A 107 -8.25 8.84 2.59
CA SER A 107 -8.90 9.40 3.77
C SER A 107 -8.83 8.42 4.95
N THR A 108 -9.70 8.56 5.94
CA THR A 108 -9.73 7.68 7.11
C THR A 108 -10.50 6.38 6.81
N ASN A 109 -10.31 5.38 7.65
CA ASN A 109 -10.85 4.02 7.48
C ASN A 109 -12.39 3.93 7.45
N ASP A 110 -13.09 4.91 7.99
CA ASP A 110 -14.54 4.98 8.07
C ASP A 110 -15.19 5.84 6.97
N ASP A 111 -14.42 6.67 6.28
CA ASP A 111 -14.95 7.64 5.32
C ASP A 111 -15.62 6.97 4.10
N ALA A 112 -15.19 5.80 3.69
CA ALA A 112 -15.83 5.05 2.61
C ALA A 112 -17.30 4.71 2.93
N ASN A 113 -17.64 4.48 4.20
CA ASN A 113 -19.00 4.17 4.63
C ASN A 113 -19.93 5.38 4.63
N LEU A 114 -19.39 6.59 4.55
CA LEU A 114 -20.18 7.81 4.52
C LEU A 114 -20.74 8.11 3.11
N TYR A 115 -20.14 7.55 2.07
CA TYR A 115 -20.48 7.87 0.66
C TYR A 115 -20.63 6.61 -0.22
N PRO A 116 -21.29 5.53 0.22
CA PRO A 116 -21.30 4.25 -0.49
C PRO A 116 -21.87 4.37 -1.92
N GLU A 117 -22.82 5.27 -2.13
CA GLU A 117 -23.47 5.48 -3.44
C GLU A 117 -22.64 6.36 -4.40
N LYS A 118 -21.51 6.94 -3.91
CA LYS A 118 -20.64 7.85 -4.66
C LYS A 118 -19.31 7.22 -5.02
N LEU A 119 -19.04 6.05 -4.49
CA LEU A 119 -17.78 5.35 -4.71
C LEU A 119 -17.94 4.26 -5.78
N LEU A 120 -16.89 4.06 -6.54
CA LEU A 120 -16.79 2.92 -7.45
C LEU A 120 -16.49 1.66 -6.64
N ASP A 121 -17.23 0.61 -6.87
CA ASP A 121 -16.93 -0.72 -6.33
C ASP A 121 -15.69 -1.31 -7.05
N VAL A 122 -14.69 -1.70 -6.28
CA VAL A 122 -13.41 -2.25 -6.76
C VAL A 122 -13.12 -3.62 -6.14
N THR A 123 -14.16 -4.36 -5.77
CA THR A 123 -14.06 -5.65 -5.04
C THR A 123 -13.90 -6.89 -5.93
N ASP A 124 -13.56 -6.78 -7.19
CA ASP A 124 -13.37 -7.90 -8.15
C ASP A 124 -12.27 -8.89 -7.73
#